data_5f7579d8ee1097b793475245c1112dda
#
_entry.id   5f7579d8ee1097b793475245c1112dda
#
_cell.length_a   1.000
_cell.length_b   1.000
_cell.length_c   1.000
_cell.angle_alpha   90.00
_cell.angle_beta   90.00
_cell.angle_gamma   90.00
#
_symmetry.space_group_name_H-M   'P 1'
#
loop_
_entity.id
_entity.type
_entity.pdbx_description
1 polymer ?
#
loop_
_entity_poly.entity_id
_entity_poly.type
_entity_poly.pdbx_seq_one_letter_code
_entity_poly.pdbx_strand_id
1 'polypeptide(L)'
;PTRRSSDLDKARFPDLGKLAADLKAEGIRLVPIIDAGIRCDDNDPVCREGLEKGYFCTKEDGTPFVAAVWPGKAYFTDFLRPEARAWFGRQYKVLTDLGIEGFWNDMNEPALFYSPERLKAFFENAAALSRKDNLDQNDFFGLVRSVMGLMNAPEDYRSFYHDTTAGRVRHDRVHNLYGGCMTRAAGEAFQTLRPSQRTLLYCRSSIIGAHRWGGIWLGDNHSSWSQLLANIQMMPAVQMCGFLYSGADLCGFSEDTKIGRAHV
;
A
#
# COMPACT_ATOMS: atom_id res chain seq x y z
N PRO A 1 -0.27 13.07 3.51
CA PRO A 1 0.46 12.33 2.49
C PRO A 1 1.35 13.28 1.72
N THR A 2 2.64 12.99 1.71
CA THR A 2 3.60 13.73 0.91
C THR A 2 3.24 13.51 -0.56
N ARG A 3 3.14 14.59 -1.34
CA ARG A 3 2.85 14.52 -2.78
C ARG A 3 4.01 13.93 -3.60
N ARG A 4 5.18 13.70 -2.97
CA ARG A 4 6.38 13.12 -3.54
C ARG A 4 6.93 12.06 -2.60
N SER A 5 7.43 10.96 -3.16
CA SER A 5 7.97 9.83 -2.39
C SER A 5 9.24 10.17 -1.60
N SER A 6 9.97 11.22 -1.98
CA SER A 6 11.24 11.63 -1.35
C SER A 6 11.19 12.98 -0.66
N ASP A 7 10.07 13.72 -0.70
CA ASP A 7 10.02 15.11 -0.25
C ASP A 7 9.06 15.27 0.94
N LEU A 8 9.57 15.84 2.01
CA LEU A 8 8.76 16.23 3.16
C LEU A 8 8.03 17.53 2.84
N ASP A 9 6.73 17.60 3.14
CA ASP A 9 5.94 18.82 3.01
C ASP A 9 6.38 19.84 4.06
N LYS A 10 7.42 20.60 3.72
CA LYS A 10 8.00 21.63 4.62
C LYS A 10 7.05 22.78 4.92
N ALA A 11 6.00 22.98 4.12
CA ALA A 11 4.98 23.98 4.41
C ALA A 11 4.09 23.56 5.59
N ARG A 12 3.78 22.25 5.68
CA ARG A 12 2.98 21.68 6.77
C ARG A 12 3.83 21.22 7.94
N PHE A 13 5.01 20.68 7.66
CA PHE A 13 5.96 20.16 8.64
C PHE A 13 7.32 20.80 8.43
N PRO A 14 7.50 22.08 8.87
CA PRO A 14 8.75 22.81 8.66
C PRO A 14 9.97 22.09 9.23
N ASP A 15 9.80 21.45 10.39
CA ASP A 15 10.80 20.64 11.06
C ASP A 15 10.15 19.38 11.64
N LEU A 16 10.04 18.34 10.80
CA LEU A 16 9.46 17.05 11.22
C LEU A 16 10.35 16.35 12.26
N GLY A 17 11.67 16.53 12.21
CA GLY A 17 12.59 15.96 13.20
C GLY A 17 12.36 16.53 14.59
N LYS A 18 12.23 17.88 14.69
CA LYS A 18 11.88 18.53 15.94
C LYS A 18 10.52 18.09 16.47
N LEU A 19 9.49 18.03 15.61
CA LEU A 19 8.16 17.54 15.98
C LEU A 19 8.23 16.11 16.55
N ALA A 20 8.97 15.22 15.88
CA ALA A 20 9.15 13.84 16.35
C ALA A 20 9.83 13.78 17.72
N ALA A 21 10.84 14.60 17.94
CA ALA A 21 11.55 14.70 19.22
C ALA A 21 10.67 15.25 20.35
N ASP A 22 9.93 16.33 20.08
CA ASP A 22 9.03 16.97 21.05
C ASP A 22 7.93 15.98 21.50
N LEU A 23 7.28 15.33 20.54
CA LEU A 23 6.26 14.31 20.84
C LEU A 23 6.85 13.11 21.59
N LYS A 24 8.05 12.69 21.22
CA LYS A 24 8.76 11.60 21.92
C LYS A 24 9.03 11.94 23.39
N ALA A 25 9.35 13.19 23.71
CA ALA A 25 9.52 13.64 25.08
C ALA A 25 8.22 13.54 25.90
N GLU A 26 7.06 13.67 25.25
CA GLU A 26 5.74 13.47 25.85
C GLU A 26 5.27 11.98 25.84
N GLY A 27 6.13 11.06 25.42
CA GLY A 27 5.78 9.63 25.31
C GLY A 27 5.05 9.21 24.05
N ILE A 28 4.83 10.13 23.11
CA ILE A 28 4.12 9.89 21.84
C ILE A 28 5.13 9.53 20.74
N ARG A 29 4.80 8.56 19.90
CA ARG A 29 5.61 8.15 18.74
C ARG A 29 4.86 8.40 17.45
N LEU A 30 5.53 9.02 16.47
CA LEU A 30 5.00 9.15 15.12
C LEU A 30 5.16 7.84 14.35
N VAL A 31 4.10 7.42 13.68
CA VAL A 31 4.06 6.23 12.83
C VAL A 31 3.51 6.64 11.45
N PRO A 32 4.37 7.09 10.52
CA PRO A 32 3.93 7.45 9.17
C PRO A 32 3.48 6.24 8.37
N ILE A 33 2.50 6.49 7.49
CA ILE A 33 2.01 5.51 6.51
C ILE A 33 2.92 5.55 5.29
N ILE A 34 3.33 4.38 4.82
CA ILE A 34 4.16 4.18 3.64
C ILE A 34 3.40 3.31 2.66
N ASP A 35 3.06 3.88 1.51
CA ASP A 35 2.38 3.19 0.42
C ASP A 35 3.36 2.45 -0.50
N ALA A 36 2.86 1.41 -1.20
CA ALA A 36 3.67 0.64 -2.15
C ALA A 36 3.93 1.39 -3.46
N GLY A 37 3.09 2.37 -3.82
CA GLY A 37 3.17 3.11 -5.06
C GLY A 37 4.10 4.33 -4.97
N ILE A 38 5.05 4.43 -5.90
CA ILE A 38 5.93 5.58 -6.07
C ILE A 38 5.37 6.48 -7.15
N ARG A 39 5.07 7.73 -6.82
CA ARG A 39 4.49 8.69 -7.77
C ARG A 39 5.32 8.82 -9.03
N CYS A 40 4.66 8.81 -10.19
CA CYS A 40 5.27 9.13 -11.48
C CYS A 40 5.61 10.63 -11.51
N ASP A 41 6.85 10.97 -11.24
CA ASP A 41 7.36 12.34 -11.22
C ASP A 41 8.82 12.35 -11.65
N ASP A 42 9.10 12.85 -12.86
CA ASP A 42 10.46 12.89 -13.42
C ASP A 42 11.42 13.81 -12.63
N ASN A 43 10.89 14.68 -11.78
CA ASN A 43 11.69 15.52 -10.89
C ASN A 43 12.00 14.85 -9.53
N ASP A 44 11.35 13.73 -9.22
CA ASP A 44 11.62 12.98 -8.00
C ASP A 44 12.85 12.06 -8.19
N PRO A 45 13.94 12.26 -7.43
CA PRO A 45 15.14 11.43 -7.56
C PRO A 45 14.89 9.96 -7.27
N VAL A 46 13.95 9.61 -6.38
CA VAL A 46 13.59 8.22 -6.08
C VAL A 46 12.90 7.58 -7.29
N CYS A 47 11.96 8.29 -7.90
CA CYS A 47 11.28 7.83 -9.10
C CYS A 47 12.29 7.61 -10.25
N ARG A 48 13.19 8.57 -10.49
CA ARG A 48 14.23 8.44 -11.54
C ARG A 48 15.16 7.28 -11.30
N GLU A 49 15.70 7.14 -10.08
CA GLU A 49 16.58 6.02 -9.74
C GLU A 49 15.87 4.68 -9.97
N GLY A 50 14.60 4.56 -9.55
CA GLY A 50 13.80 3.36 -9.76
C GLY A 50 13.63 3.00 -11.23
N LEU A 51 13.40 4.00 -12.10
CA LEU A 51 13.31 3.81 -13.55
C LEU A 51 14.66 3.44 -14.17
N GLU A 52 15.72 4.16 -13.86
CA GLU A 52 17.08 3.93 -14.39
C GLU A 52 17.62 2.55 -14.04
N LYS A 53 17.30 2.06 -12.83
CA LYS A 53 17.74 0.74 -12.35
C LYS A 53 16.76 -0.39 -12.67
N GLY A 54 15.60 -0.08 -13.25
CA GLY A 54 14.57 -1.05 -13.56
C GLY A 54 14.02 -1.74 -12.33
N TYR A 55 13.75 -0.99 -11.24
CA TYR A 55 13.26 -1.54 -9.97
C TYR A 55 11.73 -1.63 -9.88
N PHE A 56 11.02 -1.22 -10.93
CA PHE A 56 9.57 -1.28 -10.97
C PHE A 56 9.07 -2.51 -11.72
N CYS A 57 7.88 -2.96 -11.35
CA CYS A 57 7.13 -3.97 -12.09
C CYS A 57 6.92 -3.52 -13.53
N THR A 58 6.93 -4.45 -14.47
CA THR A 58 6.85 -4.15 -15.91
C THR A 58 5.65 -4.82 -16.55
N LYS A 59 5.11 -4.21 -17.60
CA LYS A 59 4.13 -4.83 -18.51
C LYS A 59 4.83 -5.91 -19.37
N GLU A 60 4.05 -6.65 -20.14
CA GLU A 60 4.56 -7.70 -21.04
C GLU A 60 5.60 -7.19 -22.03
N ASP A 61 5.44 -5.97 -22.52
CA ASP A 61 6.35 -5.28 -23.44
C ASP A 61 7.63 -4.73 -22.78
N GLY A 62 7.79 -4.93 -21.47
CA GLY A 62 8.94 -4.44 -20.71
C GLY A 62 8.81 -2.99 -20.23
N THR A 63 7.77 -2.26 -20.60
CA THR A 63 7.53 -0.91 -20.09
C THR A 63 7.09 -0.94 -18.63
N PRO A 64 7.42 0.08 -17.81
CA PRO A 64 6.98 0.13 -16.43
C PRO A 64 5.45 0.11 -16.30
N PHE A 65 4.94 -0.70 -15.39
CA PHE A 65 3.51 -0.73 -15.07
C PHE A 65 3.12 0.52 -14.28
N VAL A 66 2.00 1.12 -14.67
CA VAL A 66 1.44 2.32 -14.04
C VAL A 66 -0.01 2.09 -13.65
N ALA A 67 -0.35 2.43 -12.42
CA ALA A 67 -1.74 2.53 -11.98
C ALA A 67 -1.90 3.71 -11.01
N ALA A 68 -3.14 4.11 -10.73
CA ALA A 68 -3.40 5.18 -9.79
C ALA A 68 -3.58 4.65 -8.38
N VAL A 69 -3.01 5.38 -7.42
CA VAL A 69 -3.23 5.29 -5.99
C VAL A 69 -3.30 6.70 -5.39
N TRP A 70 -3.15 6.87 -4.09
CA TRP A 70 -3.30 8.17 -3.43
C TRP A 70 -2.48 9.32 -4.05
N PRO A 71 -1.21 9.16 -4.48
CA PRO A 71 -0.46 10.25 -5.13
C PRO A 71 -0.85 10.49 -6.60
N GLY A 72 -1.84 9.78 -7.14
CA GLY A 72 -2.18 9.75 -8.55
C GLY A 72 -1.46 8.60 -9.27
N LYS A 73 -1.00 8.82 -10.49
CA LYS A 73 -0.22 7.81 -11.23
C LYS A 73 1.04 7.44 -10.46
N ALA A 74 1.26 6.13 -10.30
CA ALA A 74 2.39 5.58 -9.56
C ALA A 74 2.98 4.37 -10.29
N TYR A 75 4.29 4.17 -10.09
CA TYR A 75 5.00 2.94 -10.37
C TYR A 75 4.99 2.05 -9.13
N PHE A 76 5.09 0.74 -9.32
CA PHE A 76 5.08 -0.25 -8.24
C PHE A 76 6.43 -0.97 -8.18
N THR A 77 7.06 -0.93 -7.02
CA THR A 77 8.36 -1.59 -6.82
C THR A 77 8.24 -3.09 -7.02
N ASP A 78 9.18 -3.69 -7.74
CA ASP A 78 9.27 -5.16 -7.84
C ASP A 78 9.91 -5.75 -6.58
N PHE A 79 9.10 -5.92 -5.53
CA PHE A 79 9.56 -6.46 -4.25
C PHE A 79 10.01 -7.93 -4.32
N LEU A 80 9.74 -8.66 -5.40
CA LEU A 80 10.25 -10.01 -5.58
C LEU A 80 11.73 -10.02 -5.98
N ARG A 81 12.22 -8.90 -6.52
CA ARG A 81 13.62 -8.68 -6.88
C ARG A 81 14.41 -8.18 -5.65
N PRO A 82 15.49 -8.88 -5.23
CA PRO A 82 16.26 -8.51 -4.03
C PRO A 82 16.83 -7.08 -4.06
N GLU A 83 17.34 -6.64 -5.22
CA GLU A 83 17.94 -5.31 -5.39
C GLU A 83 16.88 -4.20 -5.25
N ALA A 84 15.70 -4.41 -5.80
CA ALA A 84 14.59 -3.47 -5.69
C ALA A 84 14.07 -3.39 -4.24
N ARG A 85 14.01 -4.53 -3.53
CA ARG A 85 13.71 -4.53 -2.09
C ARG A 85 14.72 -3.72 -1.29
N ALA A 86 16.01 -3.98 -1.51
CA ALA A 86 17.08 -3.27 -0.81
C ALA A 86 17.04 -1.76 -1.12
N TRP A 87 16.78 -1.39 -2.36
CA TRP A 87 16.61 0.00 -2.77
C TRP A 87 15.42 0.67 -2.08
N PHE A 88 14.25 0.04 -2.09
CA PHE A 88 13.05 0.57 -1.43
C PHE A 88 13.26 0.71 0.09
N GLY A 89 13.84 -0.31 0.70
CA GLY A 89 14.16 -0.30 2.13
C GLY A 89 15.09 0.86 2.53
N ARG A 90 16.05 1.25 1.68
CA ARG A 90 16.91 2.41 1.95
C ARG A 90 16.15 3.73 2.02
N GLN A 91 14.99 3.85 1.37
CA GLN A 91 14.20 5.10 1.41
C GLN A 91 13.66 5.40 2.81
N TYR A 92 13.48 4.40 3.66
CA TYR A 92 13.10 4.63 5.07
C TYR A 92 14.12 5.48 5.84
N LYS A 93 15.38 5.56 5.35
CA LYS A 93 16.44 6.36 5.95
C LYS A 93 16.05 7.82 6.14
N VAL A 94 15.33 8.40 5.19
CA VAL A 94 14.84 9.79 5.26
C VAL A 94 14.05 10.06 6.54
N LEU A 95 13.24 9.10 6.99
CA LEU A 95 12.40 9.22 8.16
C LEU A 95 13.11 8.74 9.44
N THR A 96 13.90 7.67 9.35
CA THR A 96 14.67 7.18 10.51
C THR A 96 15.72 8.16 10.98
N ASP A 97 16.34 8.92 10.07
CA ASP A 97 17.30 9.99 10.41
C ASP A 97 16.62 11.16 11.16
N LEU A 98 15.32 11.32 11.01
CA LEU A 98 14.51 12.30 11.77
C LEU A 98 14.02 11.77 13.13
N GLY A 99 14.47 10.57 13.53
CA GLY A 99 14.10 9.97 14.82
C GLY A 99 12.77 9.22 14.81
N ILE A 100 12.16 8.96 13.66
CA ILE A 100 10.95 8.15 13.55
C ILE A 100 11.30 6.68 13.75
N GLU A 101 10.52 5.99 14.63
CA GLU A 101 10.82 4.67 15.16
C GLU A 101 9.74 3.63 14.84
N GLY A 102 8.68 4.03 14.14
CA GLY A 102 7.58 3.17 13.74
C GLY A 102 7.06 3.51 12.36
N PHE A 103 6.54 2.50 11.64
CA PHE A 103 6.05 2.64 10.28
C PHE A 103 4.83 1.76 10.05
N TRP A 104 4.00 2.19 9.12
CA TRP A 104 2.80 1.50 8.71
C TRP A 104 2.84 1.34 7.19
N ASN A 105 3.04 0.09 6.72
CA ASN A 105 2.96 -0.23 5.30
C ASN A 105 1.50 -0.45 4.90
N ASP A 106 1.02 0.39 4.02
CA ASP A 106 -0.35 0.37 3.53
C ASP A 106 -0.41 0.21 2.00
N MET A 107 -1.59 -0.04 1.46
CA MET A 107 -1.86 -0.16 0.03
C MET A 107 -0.98 -1.19 -0.69
N ASN A 108 -0.52 -2.21 0.02
CA ASN A 108 0.53 -3.12 -0.40
C ASN A 108 0.07 -4.52 -0.83
N GLU A 109 -1.14 -4.64 -1.33
CA GLU A 109 -1.63 -5.82 -2.06
C GLU A 109 -0.95 -6.02 -3.45
N PRO A 110 -0.64 -5.04 -4.30
CA PRO A 110 -0.89 -3.59 -4.25
C PRO A 110 -2.35 -3.23 -4.52
N ALA A 111 -2.87 -2.25 -3.77
CA ALA A 111 -4.16 -1.68 -4.09
C ALA A 111 -4.03 -0.76 -5.33
N LEU A 112 -4.97 -0.88 -6.25
CA LEU A 112 -5.02 -0.12 -7.49
C LEU A 112 -6.38 0.55 -7.60
N PHE A 113 -6.43 1.88 -7.72
CA PHE A 113 -7.69 2.59 -7.95
C PHE A 113 -8.17 2.42 -9.37
N TYR A 114 -7.26 2.50 -10.32
CA TYR A 114 -7.49 2.20 -11.74
C TYR A 114 -6.15 2.15 -12.50
N SER A 115 -6.11 1.40 -13.58
CA SER A 115 -5.08 1.58 -14.62
C SER A 115 -5.50 2.64 -15.63
N PRO A 116 -4.57 3.29 -16.33
CA PRO A 116 -4.88 4.24 -17.40
C PRO A 116 -5.77 3.63 -18.49
N GLU A 117 -5.53 2.37 -18.83
CA GLU A 117 -6.26 1.61 -19.83
C GLU A 117 -7.73 1.41 -19.42
N ARG A 118 -7.97 1.04 -18.17
CA ARG A 118 -9.34 0.88 -17.65
C ARG A 118 -10.09 2.19 -17.56
N LEU A 119 -9.43 3.23 -17.08
CA LEU A 119 -10.04 4.55 -17.00
C LEU A 119 -10.46 5.03 -18.38
N LYS A 120 -9.60 4.81 -19.39
CA LYS A 120 -9.92 5.14 -20.78
C LYS A 120 -11.13 4.35 -21.27
N ALA A 121 -11.15 3.03 -21.08
CA ALA A 121 -12.28 2.18 -21.47
C ALA A 121 -13.59 2.58 -20.76
N PHE A 122 -13.51 2.98 -19.50
CA PHE A 122 -14.68 3.52 -18.76
C PHE A 122 -15.22 4.79 -19.44
N PHE A 123 -14.37 5.76 -19.77
CA PHE A 123 -14.82 6.99 -20.41
C PHE A 123 -15.36 6.75 -21.83
N GLU A 124 -14.78 5.83 -22.59
CA GLU A 124 -15.29 5.43 -23.91
C GLU A 124 -16.69 4.82 -23.80
N ASN A 125 -16.92 3.94 -22.81
CA ASN A 125 -18.23 3.37 -22.53
C ASN A 125 -19.25 4.44 -22.09
N ALA A 126 -18.87 5.32 -21.16
CA ALA A 126 -19.73 6.41 -20.73
C ALA A 126 -20.10 7.36 -21.87
N ALA A 127 -19.15 7.68 -22.75
CA ALA A 127 -19.39 8.48 -23.94
C ALA A 127 -20.30 7.77 -24.97
N ALA A 128 -20.22 6.46 -25.09
CA ALA A 128 -21.14 5.69 -25.93
C ALA A 128 -22.56 5.72 -25.39
N LEU A 129 -22.72 5.54 -24.07
CA LEU A 129 -24.02 5.61 -23.39
C LEU A 129 -24.64 7.01 -23.50
N SER A 130 -23.86 8.08 -23.41
CA SER A 130 -24.36 9.47 -23.52
C SER A 130 -24.96 9.81 -24.90
N ARG A 131 -24.72 8.98 -25.92
CA ARG A 131 -25.24 9.16 -27.28
C ARG A 131 -26.54 8.38 -27.54
N LYS A 132 -26.99 7.59 -26.56
CA LYS A 132 -28.27 6.87 -26.69
C LYS A 132 -29.44 7.80 -26.41
N ASP A 133 -30.48 7.74 -27.22
CA ASP A 133 -31.71 8.51 -27.04
C ASP A 133 -32.46 8.06 -25.78
N ASN A 134 -32.41 6.76 -25.47
CA ASN A 134 -33.01 6.18 -24.26
C ASN A 134 -32.00 5.29 -23.55
N LEU A 135 -31.87 5.52 -22.26
CA LEU A 135 -31.09 4.64 -21.37
C LEU A 135 -32.05 3.70 -20.64
N ASP A 136 -31.76 2.42 -20.66
CA ASP A 136 -32.50 1.41 -19.90
C ASP A 136 -31.80 1.07 -18.58
N GLN A 137 -32.44 0.21 -17.78
CA GLN A 137 -31.92 -0.26 -16.52
C GLN A 137 -30.58 -1.00 -16.66
N ASN A 138 -30.38 -1.73 -17.76
CA ASN A 138 -29.12 -2.44 -17.99
C ASN A 138 -27.96 -1.49 -18.27
N ASP A 139 -28.22 -0.39 -19.00
CA ASP A 139 -27.23 0.67 -19.24
C ASP A 139 -26.80 1.30 -17.92
N PHE A 140 -27.77 1.63 -17.06
CA PHE A 140 -27.49 2.19 -15.72
C PHE A 140 -26.65 1.26 -14.87
N PHE A 141 -27.10 0.01 -14.66
CA PHE A 141 -26.32 -0.95 -13.87
C PHE A 141 -25.01 -1.36 -14.54
N GLY A 142 -24.93 -1.32 -15.87
CA GLY A 142 -23.71 -1.51 -16.63
C GLY A 142 -22.67 -0.45 -16.29
N LEU A 143 -23.10 0.82 -16.26
CA LEU A 143 -22.22 1.93 -15.88
C LEU A 143 -21.77 1.82 -14.42
N VAL A 144 -22.68 1.53 -13.49
CA VAL A 144 -22.35 1.32 -12.07
C VAL A 144 -21.32 0.20 -11.93
N ARG A 145 -21.53 -0.96 -12.56
CA ARG A 145 -20.55 -2.07 -12.54
C ARG A 145 -19.20 -1.65 -13.12
N SER A 146 -19.17 -0.84 -14.17
CA SER A 146 -17.91 -0.39 -14.77
C SER A 146 -17.13 0.57 -13.84
N VAL A 147 -17.82 1.42 -13.07
CA VAL A 147 -17.18 2.24 -12.01
C VAL A 147 -16.61 1.35 -10.90
N MET A 148 -17.44 0.45 -10.37
CA MET A 148 -17.01 -0.46 -9.29
C MET A 148 -15.88 -1.39 -9.72
N GLY A 149 -15.83 -1.74 -11.00
CA GLY A 149 -14.79 -2.58 -11.59
C GLY A 149 -13.48 -1.85 -11.92
N LEU A 150 -13.35 -0.55 -11.63
CA LEU A 150 -12.10 0.17 -11.81
C LEU A 150 -11.05 -0.22 -10.76
N MET A 151 -11.50 -0.45 -9.52
CA MET A 151 -10.58 -0.73 -8.42
C MET A 151 -10.20 -2.22 -8.37
N ASN A 152 -8.92 -2.47 -8.13
CA ASN A 152 -8.36 -3.80 -7.86
C ASN A 152 -8.79 -4.86 -8.89
N ALA A 153 -8.85 -4.46 -10.15
CA ALA A 153 -9.34 -5.32 -11.22
C ALA A 153 -8.42 -6.51 -11.47
N PRO A 154 -8.95 -7.74 -11.56
CA PRO A 154 -8.14 -8.92 -11.83
C PRO A 154 -7.32 -8.84 -13.12
N GLU A 155 -7.82 -8.12 -14.13
CA GLU A 155 -7.13 -7.92 -15.39
C GLU A 155 -5.90 -7.04 -15.24
N ASP A 156 -5.97 -6.01 -14.38
CA ASP A 156 -4.81 -5.18 -14.07
C ASP A 156 -3.71 -6.01 -13.39
N TYR A 157 -4.07 -6.89 -12.44
CA TYR A 157 -3.12 -7.81 -11.83
C TYR A 157 -2.53 -8.86 -12.80
N ARG A 158 -3.18 -9.13 -13.92
CA ARG A 158 -2.66 -9.99 -15.00
C ARG A 158 -1.82 -9.22 -16.02
N SER A 159 -1.76 -7.90 -15.95
CA SER A 159 -1.10 -7.06 -16.95
C SER A 159 0.36 -6.75 -16.63
N PHE A 160 0.85 -7.09 -15.45
CA PHE A 160 2.22 -6.78 -15.07
C PHE A 160 2.95 -7.95 -14.42
N TYR A 161 4.27 -7.84 -14.39
CA TYR A 161 5.20 -8.92 -14.11
C TYR A 161 6.28 -8.48 -13.14
N HIS A 162 6.85 -9.47 -12.48
CA HIS A 162 8.00 -9.40 -11.59
C HIS A 162 9.18 -10.15 -12.18
N ASP A 163 10.39 -9.62 -12.01
CA ASP A 163 11.61 -10.31 -12.32
C ASP A 163 12.16 -11.01 -11.08
N THR A 164 12.24 -12.33 -11.14
CA THR A 164 12.76 -13.17 -10.04
C THR A 164 14.01 -13.92 -10.47
N THR A 165 14.74 -14.48 -9.52
CA THR A 165 15.88 -15.35 -9.79
C THR A 165 15.51 -16.62 -10.58
N ALA A 166 14.24 -17.02 -10.53
CA ALA A 166 13.70 -18.17 -11.27
C ALA A 166 13.10 -17.78 -12.64
N GLY A 167 13.14 -16.49 -13.00
CA GLY A 167 12.58 -15.96 -14.23
C GLY A 167 11.43 -14.97 -13.98
N ARG A 168 10.87 -14.51 -15.07
CA ARG A 168 9.77 -13.52 -15.06
C ARG A 168 8.46 -14.20 -14.72
N VAL A 169 7.69 -13.63 -13.78
CA VAL A 169 6.42 -14.17 -13.30
C VAL A 169 5.33 -13.09 -13.31
N ARG A 170 4.14 -13.45 -13.76
CA ARG A 170 2.98 -12.53 -13.77
C ARG A 170 2.47 -12.31 -12.36
N HIS A 171 2.07 -11.07 -12.03
CA HIS A 171 1.70 -10.67 -10.67
C HIS A 171 0.56 -11.50 -10.07
N ASP A 172 -0.47 -11.83 -10.81
CA ASP A 172 -1.60 -12.63 -10.30
C ASP A 172 -1.19 -14.03 -9.77
N ARG A 173 -0.03 -14.54 -10.19
CA ARG A 173 0.54 -15.80 -9.70
C ARG A 173 1.26 -15.66 -8.36
N VAL A 174 1.66 -14.45 -8.02
CA VAL A 174 2.48 -14.11 -6.84
C VAL A 174 1.87 -12.97 -6.01
N HIS A 175 0.64 -12.60 -6.30
CA HIS A 175 -0.08 -11.49 -5.67
C HIS A 175 0.06 -11.51 -4.13
N ASN A 176 -0.20 -12.65 -3.51
CA ASN A 176 -0.13 -12.78 -2.05
C ASN A 176 1.27 -12.60 -1.45
N LEU A 177 2.34 -12.66 -2.27
CA LEU A 177 3.71 -12.44 -1.79
C LEU A 177 4.08 -10.97 -1.72
N TYR A 178 3.41 -10.11 -2.47
CA TYR A 178 3.81 -8.73 -2.70
C TYR A 178 3.92 -7.93 -1.39
N GLY A 179 2.85 -7.89 -0.59
CA GLY A 179 2.83 -7.18 0.69
C GLY A 179 3.84 -7.73 1.70
N GLY A 180 3.96 -9.06 1.78
CA GLY A 180 4.97 -9.69 2.62
C GLY A 180 6.40 -9.34 2.20
N CYS A 181 6.66 -9.23 0.89
CA CYS A 181 7.97 -8.80 0.36
C CYS A 181 8.24 -7.31 0.62
N MET A 182 7.23 -6.44 0.61
CA MET A 182 7.37 -5.04 1.04
C MET A 182 7.70 -4.94 2.53
N THR A 183 7.01 -5.72 3.37
CA THR A 183 7.29 -5.81 4.81
C THR A 183 8.72 -6.28 5.06
N ARG A 184 9.17 -7.28 4.30
CA ARG A 184 10.55 -7.76 4.32
C ARG A 184 11.55 -6.68 3.92
N ALA A 185 11.26 -5.90 2.87
CA ALA A 185 12.13 -4.79 2.41
C ALA A 185 12.38 -3.78 3.54
N ALA A 186 11.33 -3.39 4.26
CA ALA A 186 11.44 -2.51 5.41
C ALA A 186 12.21 -3.16 6.57
N GLY A 187 11.87 -4.40 6.93
CA GLY A 187 12.49 -5.11 8.04
C GLY A 187 13.99 -5.37 7.82
N GLU A 188 14.40 -5.79 6.60
CA GLU A 188 15.82 -5.96 6.23
C GLU A 188 16.57 -4.62 6.32
N ALA A 189 15.95 -3.51 5.87
CA ALA A 189 16.56 -2.19 5.95
C ALA A 189 16.76 -1.73 7.39
N PHE A 190 15.80 -1.96 8.29
CA PHE A 190 15.93 -1.57 9.70
C PHE A 190 17.06 -2.28 10.42
N GLN A 191 17.39 -3.51 10.05
CA GLN A 191 18.55 -4.21 10.60
C GLN A 191 19.87 -3.51 10.27
N THR A 192 19.95 -2.80 9.16
CA THR A 192 21.12 -2.02 8.75
C THR A 192 21.05 -0.58 9.24
N LEU A 193 19.90 0.06 9.11
CA LEU A 193 19.71 1.48 9.47
C LEU A 193 19.70 1.69 10.99
N ARG A 194 19.21 0.72 11.75
CA ARG A 194 19.00 0.80 13.21
C ARG A 194 19.35 -0.52 13.92
N PRO A 195 20.57 -1.05 13.82
CA PRO A 195 20.92 -2.41 14.26
C PRO A 195 20.74 -2.66 15.77
N SER A 196 20.77 -1.61 16.60
CA SER A 196 20.61 -1.70 18.04
C SER A 196 19.19 -1.37 18.55
N GLN A 197 18.25 -1.09 17.63
CA GLN A 197 16.90 -0.65 18.00
C GLN A 197 15.84 -1.51 17.33
N ARG A 198 14.73 -1.73 18.06
CA ARG A 198 13.53 -2.32 17.48
C ARG A 198 12.71 -1.22 16.79
N THR A 199 12.36 -1.43 15.53
CA THR A 199 11.48 -0.55 14.78
C THR A 199 10.10 -1.19 14.71
N LEU A 200 9.06 -0.45 15.08
CA LEU A 200 7.68 -0.90 14.91
C LEU A 200 7.33 -0.89 13.42
N LEU A 201 6.76 -1.97 12.93
CA LEU A 201 6.27 -2.06 11.57
C LEU A 201 4.93 -2.78 11.54
N TYR A 202 3.91 -2.14 10.98
CA TYR A 202 2.62 -2.74 10.66
C TYR A 202 2.43 -2.85 9.16
N CYS A 203 1.65 -3.86 8.74
CA CYS A 203 1.40 -4.13 7.34
C CYS A 203 -0.06 -4.53 7.13
N ARG A 204 -0.69 -4.04 6.06
CA ARG A 204 -2.05 -4.42 5.69
C ARG A 204 -2.09 -5.79 5.02
N SER A 205 -1.32 -5.96 3.96
CA SER A 205 -1.22 -7.22 3.24
C SER A 205 0.05 -7.97 3.61
N SER A 206 -0.08 -9.26 3.89
CA SER A 206 1.03 -10.06 4.38
C SER A 206 0.87 -11.56 4.04
N ILE A 207 1.86 -12.37 4.42
CA ILE A 207 1.88 -13.82 4.26
C ILE A 207 2.43 -14.50 5.51
N ILE A 208 2.18 -15.79 5.65
CA ILE A 208 2.83 -16.62 6.69
C ILE A 208 4.36 -16.48 6.54
N GLY A 209 5.03 -16.17 7.65
CA GLY A 209 6.47 -15.90 7.68
C GLY A 209 6.85 -14.42 7.70
N ALA A 210 5.95 -13.50 7.29
CA ALA A 210 6.20 -12.06 7.36
C ALA A 210 6.19 -11.51 8.80
N HIS A 211 5.65 -12.25 9.77
CA HIS A 211 5.73 -11.93 11.20
C HIS A 211 7.16 -11.72 11.71
N ARG A 212 8.16 -12.23 11.01
CA ARG A 212 9.60 -11.98 11.29
C ARG A 212 10.00 -10.52 11.06
N TRP A 213 9.22 -9.78 10.30
CA TRP A 213 9.52 -8.43 9.85
C TRP A 213 8.57 -7.38 10.42
N GLY A 214 7.31 -7.74 10.65
CA GLY A 214 6.31 -6.80 11.13
C GLY A 214 5.04 -7.46 11.66
N GLY A 215 4.17 -6.64 12.23
CA GLY A 215 2.81 -6.99 12.60
C GLY A 215 1.83 -6.82 11.44
N ILE A 216 0.56 -7.13 11.70
CA ILE A 216 -0.54 -7.02 10.74
C ILE A 216 -1.77 -6.42 11.43
N TRP A 217 -2.58 -5.66 10.68
CA TRP A 217 -3.94 -5.38 11.07
C TRP A 217 -4.92 -5.92 10.02
N LEU A 218 -6.18 -6.07 10.39
CA LEU A 218 -7.19 -6.77 9.58
C LEU A 218 -7.86 -5.89 8.52
N GLY A 219 -7.28 -4.74 8.18
CA GLY A 219 -7.74 -3.84 7.11
C GLY A 219 -8.90 -2.95 7.51
N ASP A 220 -9.54 -2.36 6.51
CA ASP A 220 -10.64 -1.40 6.62
C ASP A 220 -11.96 -2.12 6.90
N ASN A 221 -12.24 -2.36 8.17
CA ASN A 221 -13.41 -3.09 8.61
C ASN A 221 -14.64 -2.18 8.80
N HIS A 222 -15.83 -2.75 8.65
CA HIS A 222 -17.09 -2.02 8.88
C HIS A 222 -17.37 -1.83 10.36
N SER A 223 -18.00 -0.70 10.72
CA SER A 223 -18.48 -0.38 12.06
C SER A 223 -19.77 -1.16 12.39
N SER A 224 -19.67 -2.48 12.52
CA SER A 224 -20.80 -3.37 12.80
C SER A 224 -20.46 -4.46 13.82
N TRP A 225 -21.50 -4.94 14.54
CA TRP A 225 -21.34 -6.04 15.50
C TRP A 225 -20.87 -7.36 14.85
N SER A 226 -21.34 -7.63 13.64
CA SER A 226 -20.91 -8.81 12.88
C SER A 226 -19.42 -8.74 12.52
N GLN A 227 -18.94 -7.56 12.15
CA GLN A 227 -17.52 -7.37 11.87
C GLN A 227 -16.66 -7.46 13.13
N LEU A 228 -17.13 -6.91 14.26
CA LEU A 228 -16.44 -7.07 15.54
C LEU A 228 -16.31 -8.54 15.91
N LEU A 229 -17.37 -9.34 15.77
CA LEU A 229 -17.33 -10.78 16.02
C LEU A 229 -16.34 -11.48 15.08
N ALA A 230 -16.36 -11.14 13.78
CA ALA A 230 -15.41 -11.67 12.80
C ALA A 230 -13.97 -11.35 13.19
N ASN A 231 -13.67 -10.11 13.60
CA ASN A 231 -12.32 -9.72 14.06
C ASN A 231 -11.89 -10.52 15.27
N ILE A 232 -12.76 -10.72 16.27
CA ILE A 232 -12.47 -11.54 17.46
C ILE A 232 -12.13 -12.99 17.07
N GLN A 233 -12.80 -13.55 16.05
CA GLN A 233 -12.53 -14.91 15.56
C GLN A 233 -11.26 -14.98 14.71
N MET A 234 -10.96 -13.94 13.91
CA MET A 234 -9.78 -13.89 13.05
C MET A 234 -8.48 -13.68 13.82
N MET A 235 -8.50 -12.89 14.90
CA MET A 235 -7.29 -12.57 15.66
C MET A 235 -6.52 -13.81 16.15
N PRO A 236 -7.15 -14.82 16.81
CA PRO A 236 -6.46 -16.04 17.19
C PRO A 236 -5.87 -16.80 15.99
N ALA A 237 -6.59 -16.85 14.85
CA ALA A 237 -6.10 -17.51 13.64
C ALA A 237 -4.84 -16.83 13.09
N VAL A 238 -4.80 -15.49 13.06
CA VAL A 238 -3.64 -14.71 12.65
C VAL A 238 -2.46 -14.93 13.62
N GLN A 239 -2.73 -15.00 14.93
CA GLN A 239 -1.71 -15.29 15.94
C GLN A 239 -1.14 -16.71 15.81
N MET A 240 -1.97 -17.70 15.47
CA MET A 240 -1.51 -19.05 15.17
C MET A 240 -0.59 -19.12 13.94
N CYS A 241 -0.68 -18.15 13.02
CA CYS A 241 0.26 -17.96 11.92
C CYS A 241 1.58 -17.28 12.32
N GLY A 242 1.75 -16.97 13.62
CA GLY A 242 2.96 -16.38 14.18
C GLY A 242 2.95 -14.86 14.34
N PHE A 243 1.86 -14.17 13.95
CA PHE A 243 1.75 -12.72 14.12
C PHE A 243 1.39 -12.36 15.57
N LEU A 244 2.39 -12.09 16.39
CA LEU A 244 2.19 -11.67 17.79
C LEU A 244 1.65 -10.24 17.89
N TYR A 245 1.99 -9.39 16.93
CA TYR A 245 1.45 -8.05 16.77
C TYR A 245 0.37 -8.08 15.69
N SER A 246 -0.86 -8.15 16.11
CA SER A 246 -2.03 -8.11 15.23
C SER A 246 -3.12 -7.24 15.83
N GLY A 247 -3.91 -6.59 15.01
CA GLY A 247 -4.96 -5.69 15.43
C GLY A 247 -6.07 -5.57 14.41
N ALA A 248 -7.14 -4.89 14.81
CA ALA A 248 -8.23 -4.45 13.96
C ALA A 248 -8.65 -3.07 14.41
N ASP A 249 -9.26 -2.29 13.53
CA ASP A 249 -9.80 -0.99 13.89
C ASP A 249 -10.93 -1.17 14.89
N LEU A 250 -10.71 -0.67 16.11
CA LEU A 250 -11.73 -0.69 17.15
C LEU A 250 -12.90 0.21 16.75
N CYS A 251 -14.10 -0.33 16.88
CA CYS A 251 -15.34 0.32 16.43
C CYS A 251 -15.47 0.45 14.91
N GLY A 252 -14.56 -0.11 14.12
CA GLY A 252 -14.56 -0.10 12.66
C GLY A 252 -13.90 1.12 12.05
N PHE A 253 -13.48 0.99 10.79
CA PHE A 253 -12.85 2.03 9.99
C PHE A 253 -13.89 2.85 9.20
N SER A 254 -14.93 2.20 8.66
CA SER A 254 -15.92 2.81 7.79
C SER A 254 -17.33 2.73 8.39
N GLU A 255 -18.22 3.62 7.93
CA GLU A 255 -19.62 3.79 8.34
C GLU A 255 -19.78 4.37 9.75
N ASP A 256 -21.04 4.67 10.11
CA ASP A 256 -21.37 5.23 11.43
C ASP A 256 -21.21 4.20 12.54
N THR A 257 -20.37 4.51 13.50
CA THR A 257 -20.12 3.65 14.66
C THR A 257 -21.34 3.64 15.59
N LYS A 258 -22.13 2.57 15.52
CA LYS A 258 -23.22 2.30 16.47
C LYS A 258 -22.75 1.48 17.69
N ILE A 259 -21.58 0.90 17.62
CA ILE A 259 -20.91 0.23 18.72
C ILE A 259 -20.33 1.36 19.57
N GLY A 260 -20.87 1.54 20.77
CA GLY A 260 -20.46 2.62 21.67
C GLY A 260 -18.93 2.70 21.74
N ARG A 261 -18.40 3.91 21.62
CA ARG A 261 -16.97 4.14 21.82
C ARG A 261 -16.60 3.55 23.16
N ALA A 262 -15.72 2.58 23.18
CA ALA A 262 -15.06 2.20 24.41
C ALA A 262 -14.28 3.44 24.85
N HIS A 263 -14.85 4.19 25.79
CA HIS A 263 -14.07 5.17 26.51
C HIS A 263 -13.10 4.38 27.40
N VAL A 264 -11.88 4.37 26.97
CA VAL A 264 -10.75 3.98 27.83
C VAL A 264 -10.32 5.20 28.60
#